data_92e0360643e9ac865bb0de74bda7d5b3
#
_entry.id   92e0360643e9ac865bb0de74bda7d5b3
#
_cell.length_a   1.000
_cell.length_b   1.000
_cell.length_c   1.000
_cell.angle_alpha   90.00
_cell.angle_beta   90.00
_cell.angle_gamma   90.00
#
_symmetry.space_group_name_H-M   'P 1'
#
loop_
_entity.id
_entity.type
_entity.pdbx_description
1 polymer ?
#
loop_
_entity_poly.entity_id
_entity_poly.type
_entity_poly.pdbx_seq_one_letter_code
_entity_poly.pdbx_strand_id
1 'polypeptide(L)'
;MPNTKNMPAAPAVKKVPFAVSEAYKSIRTNLISKLLKEQKKVIAISSPNASEGKSTTSINIAISLSQLGKKVLLVDTDAHRPSIAAKLNIKAENGIMDVIAGLCEANQTAVSYNSLLDILTIGHIPQNPTEVFASADFEECIKEFAVNYDFVIIDTPPVNVLSDALVIAQKCDGLVLVVRSGMTTHSDLRRTISATEMLDINILGIILNGTGGEKKRYYKDYYNKSYNYK
;
A
#
# COMPACT_ATOMS: atom_id res chain seq x y z
N MET A 1 22.21 -20.53 -16.36
CA MET A 1 22.63 -19.50 -15.40
C MET A 1 22.02 -18.17 -15.85
N PRO A 2 21.12 -17.51 -15.10
CA PRO A 2 20.55 -16.25 -15.51
C PRO A 2 21.60 -15.14 -15.41
N ASN A 3 21.58 -14.25 -16.36
CA ASN A 3 22.56 -13.21 -16.64
C ASN A 3 22.44 -12.07 -15.62
N THR A 4 23.35 -11.97 -14.66
CA THR A 4 23.36 -11.02 -13.52
C THR A 4 23.82 -9.61 -13.89
N LYS A 5 23.76 -9.17 -15.14
CA LYS A 5 24.43 -7.94 -15.61
C LYS A 5 23.57 -6.69 -15.78
N ASN A 6 22.29 -6.66 -15.39
CA ASN A 6 21.50 -5.42 -15.48
C ASN A 6 20.49 -5.29 -14.32
N MET A 7 20.95 -5.35 -13.07
CA MET A 7 20.14 -4.76 -11.99
C MET A 7 20.37 -3.24 -12.02
N PRO A 8 19.35 -2.41 -12.27
CA PRO A 8 19.47 -0.98 -12.06
C PRO A 8 19.77 -0.74 -10.58
N ALA A 9 20.72 0.14 -10.29
CA ALA A 9 21.02 0.53 -8.92
C ALA A 9 19.72 0.99 -8.25
N ALA A 10 19.38 0.40 -7.11
CA ALA A 10 18.19 0.77 -6.37
C ALA A 10 18.12 2.31 -6.21
N PRO A 11 17.00 2.94 -6.57
CA PRO A 11 16.90 4.39 -6.48
C PRO A 11 17.20 4.80 -5.05
N ALA A 12 18.07 5.81 -4.87
CA ALA A 12 18.47 6.32 -3.57
C ALA A 12 17.23 6.80 -2.81
N VAL A 13 16.69 5.95 -1.94
CA VAL A 13 15.59 6.30 -1.05
C VAL A 13 16.05 7.49 -0.23
N LYS A 14 15.39 8.65 -0.36
CA LYS A 14 15.60 9.77 0.57
C LYS A 14 15.51 9.20 1.98
N LYS A 15 16.58 9.33 2.78
CA LYS A 15 16.60 8.82 4.16
C LYS A 15 15.36 9.27 4.89
N VAL A 16 14.45 8.33 5.12
CA VAL A 16 13.22 8.59 5.89
C VAL A 16 13.66 8.98 7.31
N PRO A 17 13.14 10.08 7.87
CA PRO A 17 13.49 10.47 9.24
C PRO A 17 13.27 9.32 10.21
N PHE A 18 14.16 9.13 11.17
CA PHE A 18 14.12 8.01 12.13
C PHE A 18 12.73 7.83 12.78
N ALA A 19 12.11 8.92 13.24
CA ALA A 19 10.77 8.88 13.84
C ALA A 19 9.69 8.33 12.91
N VAL A 20 9.80 8.61 11.62
CA VAL A 20 8.86 8.09 10.60
C VAL A 20 9.10 6.60 10.37
N SER A 21 10.37 6.18 10.30
CA SER A 21 10.73 4.75 10.20
C SER A 21 10.19 3.96 11.39
N GLU A 22 10.36 4.44 12.61
CA GLU A 22 9.83 3.79 13.82
C GLU A 22 8.30 3.73 13.84
N ALA A 23 7.61 4.78 13.34
CA ALA A 23 6.16 4.76 13.21
C ALA A 23 5.70 3.63 12.27
N TYR A 24 6.34 3.47 11.11
CA TYR A 24 6.01 2.37 10.18
C TYR A 24 6.37 0.99 10.73
N LYS A 25 7.42 0.84 11.53
CA LYS A 25 7.70 -0.41 12.25
C LYS A 25 6.57 -0.77 13.23
N SER A 26 6.05 0.22 13.97
CA SER A 26 4.91 0.02 14.88
C SER A 26 3.64 -0.36 14.11
N ILE A 27 3.33 0.34 13.01
CA ILE A 27 2.20 0.02 12.14
C ILE A 27 2.33 -1.42 11.62
N ARG A 28 3.49 -1.79 11.10
CA ARG A 28 3.79 -3.13 10.60
C ARG A 28 3.55 -4.20 11.68
N THR A 29 4.05 -3.99 12.90
CA THR A 29 3.89 -4.95 13.99
C THR A 29 2.41 -5.19 14.31
N ASN A 30 1.62 -4.13 14.41
CA ASN A 30 0.18 -4.21 14.65
C ASN A 30 -0.56 -4.91 13.50
N LEU A 31 -0.19 -4.57 12.26
CA LEU A 31 -0.79 -5.14 11.06
C LEU A 31 -0.51 -6.64 10.96
N ILE A 32 0.76 -7.06 11.09
CA ILE A 32 1.15 -8.48 11.07
C ILE A 32 0.44 -9.26 12.16
N SER A 33 0.36 -8.73 13.39
CA SER A 33 -0.33 -9.41 14.50
C SER A 33 -1.80 -9.71 14.17
N LYS A 34 -2.48 -8.79 13.46
CA LYS A 34 -3.87 -8.98 13.05
C LYS A 34 -3.98 -9.97 11.87
N LEU A 35 -3.14 -9.81 10.87
CA LEU A 35 -3.16 -10.61 9.64
C LEU A 35 -2.83 -12.08 9.90
N LEU A 36 -1.82 -12.37 10.72
CA LEU A 36 -1.42 -13.73 11.05
C LEU A 36 -2.52 -14.50 11.82
N LYS A 37 -3.26 -13.82 12.71
CA LYS A 37 -4.39 -14.43 13.42
C LYS A 37 -5.51 -14.85 12.48
N GLU A 38 -5.72 -14.10 11.40
CA GLU A 38 -6.82 -14.28 10.47
C GLU A 38 -6.39 -14.98 9.17
N GLN A 39 -5.12 -15.40 9.07
CA GLN A 39 -4.50 -16.02 7.88
C GLN A 39 -4.67 -15.17 6.60
N LYS A 40 -4.66 -13.84 6.77
CA LYS A 40 -4.87 -12.85 5.72
C LYS A 40 -3.55 -12.37 5.13
N LYS A 41 -3.53 -12.09 3.83
CA LYS A 41 -2.33 -11.67 3.09
C LYS A 41 -2.55 -10.44 2.21
N VAL A 42 -3.76 -10.26 1.69
CA VAL A 42 -4.09 -9.21 0.69
C VAL A 42 -4.78 -8.04 1.38
N ILE A 43 -4.15 -6.88 1.33
CA ILE A 43 -4.57 -5.70 2.09
C ILE A 43 -4.76 -4.54 1.14
N ALA A 44 -5.99 -4.02 1.07
CA ALA A 44 -6.25 -2.73 0.44
C ALA A 44 -5.86 -1.59 1.38
N ILE A 45 -5.24 -0.55 0.84
CA ILE A 45 -4.96 0.70 1.55
C ILE A 45 -5.65 1.83 0.82
N SER A 46 -6.54 2.52 1.52
CA SER A 46 -7.27 3.66 1.01
C SER A 46 -7.31 4.81 2.00
N SER A 47 -8.03 5.86 1.65
CA SER A 47 -8.29 7.02 2.51
C SER A 47 -9.71 7.54 2.25
N PRO A 48 -10.34 8.26 3.19
CA PRO A 48 -11.59 8.97 2.93
C PRO A 48 -11.48 9.90 1.71
N ASN A 49 -10.47 10.77 1.67
CA ASN A 49 -10.33 11.79 0.64
C ASN A 49 -8.95 11.72 -0.03
N ALA A 50 -8.77 12.48 -1.11
CA ALA A 50 -7.49 12.60 -1.79
C ALA A 50 -6.45 13.31 -0.92
N SER A 51 -5.16 13.06 -1.18
CA SER A 51 -4.01 13.73 -0.54
C SER A 51 -3.84 13.45 0.97
N GLU A 52 -4.47 12.42 1.52
CA GLU A 52 -4.33 12.02 2.93
C GLU A 52 -3.08 11.14 3.18
N GLY A 53 -2.39 10.72 2.11
CA GLY A 53 -1.11 10.03 2.20
C GLY A 53 -1.18 8.51 2.01
N LYS A 54 -2.28 7.98 1.48
CA LYS A 54 -2.49 6.54 1.20
C LYS A 54 -1.30 5.90 0.49
N SER A 55 -0.93 6.36 -0.71
CA SER A 55 0.15 5.75 -1.52
C SER A 55 1.53 5.86 -0.85
N THR A 56 1.80 6.95 -0.12
CA THR A 56 3.03 7.06 0.68
C THR A 56 3.03 6.03 1.81
N THR A 57 1.88 5.79 2.42
CA THR A 57 1.71 4.79 3.48
C THR A 57 1.85 3.38 2.92
N SER A 58 1.22 3.08 1.77
CA SER A 58 1.32 1.80 1.05
C SER A 58 2.77 1.44 0.75
N ILE A 59 3.54 2.37 0.17
CA ILE A 59 4.97 2.20 -0.12
C ILE A 59 5.76 1.90 1.16
N ASN A 60 5.59 2.70 2.22
CA ASN A 60 6.38 2.53 3.43
C ASN A 60 6.02 1.25 4.21
N ILE A 61 4.76 0.82 4.18
CA ILE A 61 4.35 -0.48 4.75
C ILE A 61 4.99 -1.61 3.95
N ALA A 62 4.93 -1.59 2.61
CA ALA A 62 5.54 -2.60 1.77
C ALA A 62 7.05 -2.72 1.99
N ILE A 63 7.77 -1.58 2.02
CA ILE A 63 9.20 -1.54 2.35
C ILE A 63 9.45 -2.09 3.76
N SER A 64 8.65 -1.70 4.74
CA SER A 64 8.81 -2.14 6.12
C SER A 64 8.59 -3.66 6.28
N LEU A 65 7.66 -4.25 5.52
CA LEU A 65 7.41 -5.69 5.49
C LEU A 65 8.57 -6.44 4.82
N SER A 66 9.09 -5.94 3.69
CA SER A 66 10.24 -6.56 3.01
C SER A 66 11.50 -6.54 3.87
N GLN A 67 11.71 -5.51 4.69
CA GLN A 67 12.80 -5.44 5.66
C GLN A 67 12.72 -6.50 6.77
N LEU A 68 11.55 -7.11 6.99
CA LEU A 68 11.35 -8.27 7.88
C LEU A 68 11.61 -9.63 7.21
N GLY A 69 12.11 -9.64 5.99
CA GLY A 69 12.34 -10.87 5.25
C GLY A 69 11.08 -11.45 4.60
N LYS A 70 10.00 -10.65 4.46
CA LYS A 70 8.75 -11.06 3.81
C LYS A 70 8.78 -10.71 2.34
N LYS A 71 8.33 -11.64 1.49
CA LYS A 71 8.13 -11.41 0.06
C LYS A 71 6.84 -10.62 -0.15
N VAL A 72 6.95 -9.40 -0.66
CA VAL A 72 5.85 -8.43 -0.75
C VAL A 72 5.62 -8.01 -2.19
N LEU A 73 4.35 -7.93 -2.59
CA LEU A 73 3.93 -7.25 -3.81
C LEU A 73 3.20 -5.95 -3.41
N LEU A 74 3.59 -4.83 -4.01
CA LEU A 74 2.85 -3.58 -3.94
C LEU A 74 2.22 -3.29 -5.30
N VAL A 75 0.89 -3.16 -5.34
CA VAL A 75 0.11 -2.92 -6.56
C VAL A 75 -0.49 -1.53 -6.53
N ASP A 76 -0.29 -0.72 -7.59
CA ASP A 76 -0.97 0.55 -7.80
C ASP A 76 -2.28 0.29 -8.57
N THR A 77 -3.42 0.56 -7.95
CA THR A 77 -4.73 0.43 -8.58
C THR A 77 -5.48 1.76 -8.67
N ASP A 78 -4.82 2.89 -8.38
CA ASP A 78 -5.41 4.21 -8.55
C ASP A 78 -5.33 4.64 -10.03
N ALA A 79 -6.29 4.20 -10.84
CA ALA A 79 -6.35 4.50 -12.27
C ALA A 79 -6.54 6.01 -12.58
N HIS A 80 -6.99 6.80 -11.61
CA HIS A 80 -7.24 8.23 -11.81
C HIS A 80 -6.02 9.09 -11.46
N ARG A 81 -5.23 8.67 -10.46
CA ARG A 81 -4.02 9.38 -10.02
C ARG A 81 -2.92 8.40 -9.61
N PRO A 82 -2.42 7.58 -10.53
CA PRO A 82 -1.36 6.63 -10.23
C PRO A 82 -0.13 7.39 -9.74
N SER A 83 0.45 6.94 -8.64
CA SER A 83 1.50 7.73 -7.99
C SER A 83 2.70 6.91 -7.51
N ILE A 84 2.59 5.59 -7.43
CA ILE A 84 3.65 4.72 -6.92
C ILE A 84 4.87 4.77 -7.82
N ALA A 85 4.67 4.62 -9.14
CA ALA A 85 5.76 4.67 -10.12
C ALA A 85 6.58 5.96 -10.02
N ALA A 86 5.89 7.11 -9.98
CA ALA A 86 6.54 8.41 -9.86
C ALA A 86 7.27 8.59 -8.52
N LYS A 87 6.68 8.15 -7.39
CA LYS A 87 7.29 8.25 -6.06
C LYS A 87 8.55 7.38 -5.91
N LEU A 88 8.57 6.23 -6.57
CA LEU A 88 9.68 5.27 -6.53
C LEU A 88 10.65 5.42 -7.70
N ASN A 89 10.39 6.37 -8.63
CA ASN A 89 11.15 6.57 -9.86
C ASN A 89 11.27 5.28 -10.69
N ILE A 90 10.14 4.56 -10.81
CA ILE A 90 10.02 3.34 -11.59
C ILE A 90 9.49 3.71 -12.98
N LYS A 91 10.06 3.09 -14.01
CA LYS A 91 9.55 3.11 -15.38
C LYS A 91 9.03 1.71 -15.69
N ALA A 92 7.74 1.60 -15.95
CA ALA A 92 7.09 0.38 -16.41
C ALA A 92 6.09 0.78 -17.51
N GLU A 93 6.08 0.03 -18.59
CA GLU A 93 5.13 0.21 -19.69
C GLU A 93 3.81 -0.50 -19.36
N ASN A 94 3.89 -1.72 -18.88
CA ASN A 94 2.76 -2.56 -18.50
C ASN A 94 2.54 -2.53 -16.98
N GLY A 95 1.34 -2.90 -16.55
CA GLY A 95 0.97 -2.97 -15.15
C GLY A 95 -0.23 -3.89 -14.90
N ILE A 96 -0.89 -3.70 -13.76
CA ILE A 96 -2.00 -4.57 -13.34
C ILE A 96 -3.14 -4.63 -14.36
N MET A 97 -3.48 -3.52 -15.02
CA MET A 97 -4.53 -3.50 -16.04
C MET A 97 -4.21 -4.38 -17.24
N ASP A 98 -2.94 -4.42 -17.65
CA ASP A 98 -2.47 -5.27 -18.76
C ASP A 98 -2.47 -6.74 -18.36
N VAL A 99 -2.13 -7.05 -17.11
CA VAL A 99 -2.21 -8.41 -16.56
C VAL A 99 -3.63 -8.91 -16.53
N ILE A 100 -4.59 -8.11 -16.02
CA ILE A 100 -6.01 -8.47 -15.98
C ILE A 100 -6.56 -8.70 -17.40
N ALA A 101 -6.11 -7.89 -18.36
CA ALA A 101 -6.48 -8.05 -19.77
C ALA A 101 -5.83 -9.25 -20.46
N GLY A 102 -4.97 -10.02 -19.78
CA GLY A 102 -4.26 -11.18 -20.35
C GLY A 102 -3.19 -10.80 -21.37
N LEU A 103 -2.74 -9.54 -21.39
CA LEU A 103 -1.73 -9.06 -22.34
C LEU A 103 -0.30 -9.39 -21.89
N CYS A 104 -0.08 -9.64 -20.61
CA CYS A 104 1.21 -9.99 -20.02
C CYS A 104 1.04 -10.73 -18.69
N GLU A 105 2.09 -11.44 -18.28
CA GLU A 105 2.16 -12.14 -17.01
C GLU A 105 2.62 -11.21 -15.89
N ALA A 106 2.03 -11.33 -14.71
CA ALA A 106 2.34 -10.49 -13.56
C ALA A 106 3.81 -10.59 -13.13
N ASN A 107 4.38 -11.80 -13.15
CA ASN A 107 5.78 -12.08 -12.78
C ASN A 107 6.81 -11.46 -13.75
N GLN A 108 6.41 -11.17 -14.98
CA GLN A 108 7.25 -10.53 -16.00
C GLN A 108 7.07 -9.00 -16.00
N THR A 109 5.95 -8.53 -15.47
CA THR A 109 5.54 -7.11 -15.48
C THR A 109 5.94 -6.39 -14.18
N ALA A 110 5.91 -7.10 -13.06
CA ALA A 110 6.29 -6.53 -11.78
C ALA A 110 7.78 -6.14 -11.74
N VAL A 111 8.07 -4.91 -11.34
CA VAL A 111 9.43 -4.37 -11.23
C VAL A 111 9.99 -4.66 -9.84
N SER A 112 11.10 -5.39 -9.76
CA SER A 112 11.79 -5.64 -8.50
C SER A 112 12.40 -4.35 -7.94
N TYR A 113 11.90 -3.91 -6.81
CA TYR A 113 12.43 -2.76 -6.07
C TYR A 113 13.61 -3.17 -5.17
N ASN A 114 13.52 -4.33 -4.56
CA ASN A 114 14.61 -5.03 -3.86
C ASN A 114 14.37 -6.54 -3.92
N SER A 115 15.23 -7.34 -3.29
CA SER A 115 15.15 -8.81 -3.33
C SER A 115 13.85 -9.42 -2.80
N LEU A 116 13.04 -8.65 -2.07
CA LEU A 116 11.82 -9.11 -1.40
C LEU A 116 10.60 -8.20 -1.64
N LEU A 117 10.73 -7.15 -2.46
CA LEU A 117 9.65 -6.24 -2.78
C LEU A 117 9.57 -6.03 -4.29
N ASP A 118 8.46 -6.46 -4.86
CA ASP A 118 8.10 -6.21 -6.24
C ASP A 118 6.98 -5.16 -6.32
N ILE A 119 7.00 -4.35 -7.37
CA ILE A 119 6.04 -3.26 -7.62
C ILE A 119 5.33 -3.55 -8.92
N LEU A 120 4.01 -3.62 -8.88
CA LEU A 120 3.16 -3.71 -10.05
C LEU A 120 2.42 -2.38 -10.22
N THR A 121 2.77 -1.65 -11.26
CA THR A 121 2.16 -0.35 -11.59
C THR A 121 0.78 -0.51 -12.19
N ILE A 122 0.07 0.60 -12.48
CA ILE A 122 -1.27 0.54 -13.06
C ILE A 122 -1.27 0.03 -14.52
N GLY A 123 -0.26 0.37 -15.33
CA GLY A 123 -0.21 0.06 -16.77
C GLY A 123 -1.14 0.90 -17.63
N HIS A 124 -1.66 0.34 -18.71
CA HIS A 124 -2.57 1.01 -19.66
C HIS A 124 -3.97 1.11 -19.08
N ILE A 125 -4.44 2.33 -18.84
CA ILE A 125 -5.73 2.58 -18.19
C ILE A 125 -6.87 2.44 -19.22
N PRO A 126 -7.84 1.53 -19.02
CA PRO A 126 -9.00 1.37 -19.89
C PRO A 126 -10.02 2.51 -19.68
N GLN A 127 -11.05 2.58 -20.54
CA GLN A 127 -12.13 3.57 -20.39
C GLN A 127 -12.93 3.39 -19.10
N ASN A 128 -13.16 2.14 -18.68
CA ASN A 128 -13.95 1.79 -17.50
C ASN A 128 -13.12 0.95 -16.50
N PRO A 129 -12.23 1.57 -15.72
CA PRO A 129 -11.39 0.84 -14.76
C PRO A 129 -12.19 0.07 -13.71
N THR A 130 -13.32 0.62 -13.26
CA THR A 130 -14.19 0.00 -12.25
C THR A 130 -14.70 -1.37 -12.69
N GLU A 131 -15.12 -1.51 -13.97
CA GLU A 131 -15.59 -2.78 -14.51
C GLU A 131 -14.47 -3.84 -14.56
N VAL A 132 -13.24 -3.41 -14.91
CA VAL A 132 -12.07 -4.28 -14.91
C VAL A 132 -11.77 -4.78 -13.49
N PHE A 133 -11.79 -3.91 -12.48
CA PHE A 133 -11.62 -4.32 -11.09
C PHE A 133 -12.77 -5.17 -10.55
N ALA A 134 -13.98 -5.05 -11.11
CA ALA A 134 -15.12 -5.89 -10.75
C ALA A 134 -15.05 -7.30 -11.37
N SER A 135 -14.21 -7.52 -12.39
CA SER A 135 -14.16 -8.76 -13.16
C SER A 135 -13.67 -9.97 -12.33
N ALA A 136 -13.96 -11.16 -12.84
CA ALA A 136 -13.42 -12.41 -12.29
C ALA A 136 -11.91 -12.53 -12.51
N ASP A 137 -11.40 -11.98 -13.62
CA ASP A 137 -9.97 -12.02 -13.95
C ASP A 137 -9.13 -11.25 -12.92
N PHE A 138 -9.62 -10.10 -12.42
CA PHE A 138 -8.95 -9.40 -11.32
C PHE A 138 -8.95 -10.23 -10.03
N GLU A 139 -10.06 -10.92 -9.73
CA GLU A 139 -10.12 -11.79 -8.55
C GLU A 139 -9.13 -12.97 -8.66
N GLU A 140 -8.96 -13.53 -9.85
CA GLU A 140 -7.97 -14.58 -10.11
C GLU A 140 -6.54 -14.07 -9.94
N CYS A 141 -6.22 -12.88 -10.45
CA CYS A 141 -4.94 -12.21 -10.20
C CYS A 141 -4.65 -12.06 -8.69
N ILE A 142 -5.65 -11.62 -7.90
CA ILE A 142 -5.50 -11.48 -6.45
C ILE A 142 -5.18 -12.82 -5.79
N LYS A 143 -5.86 -13.91 -6.19
CA LYS A 143 -5.59 -15.27 -5.69
C LYS A 143 -4.18 -15.74 -6.04
N GLU A 144 -3.75 -15.51 -7.27
CA GLU A 144 -2.39 -15.81 -7.72
C GLU A 144 -1.33 -15.05 -6.92
N PHE A 145 -1.54 -13.76 -6.68
CA PHE A 145 -0.64 -12.94 -5.87
C PHE A 145 -0.56 -13.47 -4.42
N ALA A 146 -1.68 -13.86 -3.83
CA ALA A 146 -1.71 -14.42 -2.49
C ALA A 146 -0.96 -15.76 -2.35
N VAL A 147 -0.81 -16.51 -3.43
CA VAL A 147 0.00 -17.74 -3.46
C VAL A 147 1.49 -17.41 -3.54
N ASN A 148 1.87 -16.44 -4.35
CA ASN A 148 3.26 -16.14 -4.71
C ASN A 148 3.99 -15.21 -3.73
N TYR A 149 3.24 -14.46 -2.89
CA TYR A 149 3.77 -13.48 -1.93
C TYR A 149 3.30 -13.77 -0.50
N ASP A 150 4.12 -13.36 0.47
CA ASP A 150 3.72 -13.39 1.89
C ASP A 150 2.67 -12.33 2.19
N PHE A 151 2.80 -11.14 1.56
CA PHE A 151 1.85 -10.03 1.65
C PHE A 151 1.66 -9.34 0.30
N VAL A 152 0.43 -8.96 0.02
CA VAL A 152 0.04 -8.13 -1.13
C VAL A 152 -0.58 -6.84 -0.61
N ILE A 153 0.02 -5.71 -0.95
CA ILE A 153 -0.47 -4.38 -0.59
C ILE A 153 -1.05 -3.73 -1.83
N ILE A 154 -2.32 -3.38 -1.80
CA ILE A 154 -3.04 -2.76 -2.91
C ILE A 154 -3.34 -1.31 -2.57
N ASP A 155 -2.68 -0.37 -3.26
CA ASP A 155 -2.96 1.06 -3.13
C ASP A 155 -4.16 1.43 -3.98
N THR A 156 -5.27 1.82 -3.35
CA THR A 156 -6.54 2.11 -4.02
C THR A 156 -6.82 3.62 -4.07
N PRO A 157 -7.73 4.10 -4.92
CA PRO A 157 -8.18 5.49 -4.87
C PRO A 157 -8.93 5.80 -3.55
N PRO A 158 -9.26 7.09 -3.27
CA PRO A 158 -9.98 7.47 -2.05
C PRO A 158 -11.45 7.03 -2.09
N VAL A 159 -11.95 6.45 -0.98
CA VAL A 159 -13.29 5.83 -0.88
C VAL A 159 -14.43 6.81 -1.11
N ASN A 160 -14.35 8.03 -0.58
CA ASN A 160 -15.42 9.02 -0.72
C ASN A 160 -15.48 9.68 -2.09
N VAL A 161 -14.50 9.39 -2.97
CA VAL A 161 -14.36 10.02 -4.29
C VAL A 161 -14.70 9.05 -5.41
N LEU A 162 -14.27 7.79 -5.29
CA LEU A 162 -14.34 6.79 -6.35
C LEU A 162 -14.80 5.44 -5.81
N SER A 163 -15.73 4.80 -6.54
CA SER A 163 -16.25 3.46 -6.20
C SER A 163 -15.21 2.35 -6.33
N ASP A 164 -14.18 2.53 -7.16
CA ASP A 164 -13.12 1.55 -7.42
C ASP A 164 -12.48 1.05 -6.11
N ALA A 165 -12.29 1.96 -5.14
CA ALA A 165 -11.71 1.62 -3.85
C ALA A 165 -12.50 0.52 -3.12
N LEU A 166 -13.83 0.61 -3.15
CA LEU A 166 -14.72 -0.36 -2.51
C LEU A 166 -14.77 -1.68 -3.29
N VAL A 167 -14.85 -1.60 -4.62
CA VAL A 167 -14.85 -2.77 -5.51
C VAL A 167 -13.56 -3.59 -5.31
N ILE A 168 -12.42 -2.92 -5.25
CA ILE A 168 -11.12 -3.57 -5.01
C ILE A 168 -11.05 -4.14 -3.59
N ALA A 169 -11.48 -3.36 -2.58
CA ALA A 169 -11.40 -3.78 -1.19
C ALA A 169 -12.27 -5.01 -0.87
N GLN A 170 -13.40 -5.21 -1.58
CA GLN A 170 -14.22 -6.42 -1.46
C GLN A 170 -13.50 -7.70 -1.86
N LYS A 171 -12.50 -7.60 -2.74
CA LYS A 171 -11.69 -8.74 -3.20
C LYS A 171 -10.43 -8.94 -2.37
N CYS A 172 -10.22 -8.09 -1.37
CA CYS A 172 -9.08 -8.16 -0.45
C CYS A 172 -9.50 -8.78 0.89
N ASP A 173 -8.53 -9.26 1.65
CA ASP A 173 -8.75 -9.79 3.00
C ASP A 173 -9.16 -8.70 4.02
N GLY A 174 -8.89 -7.45 3.70
CA GLY A 174 -9.32 -6.31 4.50
C GLY A 174 -8.75 -4.97 4.03
N LEU A 175 -9.27 -3.91 4.62
CA LEU A 175 -8.98 -2.53 4.29
C LEU A 175 -8.27 -1.82 5.46
N VAL A 176 -7.19 -1.11 5.16
CA VAL A 176 -6.58 -0.14 6.07
C VAL A 176 -6.93 1.27 5.59
N LEU A 177 -7.50 2.09 6.47
CA LEU A 177 -7.83 3.48 6.17
C LEU A 177 -6.72 4.42 6.65
N VAL A 178 -6.24 5.26 5.75
CA VAL A 178 -5.31 6.34 6.09
C VAL A 178 -6.10 7.64 6.23
N VAL A 179 -6.07 8.23 7.41
CA VAL A 179 -6.69 9.54 7.70
C VAL A 179 -5.62 10.56 8.01
N ARG A 180 -5.84 11.82 7.68
CA ARG A 180 -4.86 12.89 7.88
C ARG A 180 -5.32 13.87 8.94
N SER A 181 -4.49 14.04 9.97
CA SER A 181 -4.70 15.02 11.02
C SER A 181 -4.84 16.44 10.45
N GLY A 182 -5.89 17.15 10.89
CA GLY A 182 -6.18 18.51 10.44
C GLY A 182 -6.77 18.60 9.01
N MET A 183 -7.09 17.45 8.38
CA MET A 183 -7.68 17.40 7.04
C MET A 183 -8.94 16.53 6.99
N THR A 184 -8.84 15.27 7.43
CA THR A 184 -9.99 14.35 7.45
C THR A 184 -10.96 14.78 8.53
N THR A 185 -12.21 15.03 8.17
CA THR A 185 -13.28 15.35 9.15
C THR A 185 -13.89 14.07 9.72
N HIS A 186 -14.53 14.17 10.88
CA HIS A 186 -15.32 13.07 11.44
C HIS A 186 -16.45 12.61 10.50
N SER A 187 -17.03 13.55 9.76
CA SER A 187 -18.07 13.25 8.76
C SER A 187 -17.53 12.41 7.60
N ASP A 188 -16.34 12.78 7.07
CA ASP A 188 -15.69 12.02 6.00
C ASP A 188 -15.39 10.59 6.43
N LEU A 189 -14.80 10.43 7.62
CA LEU A 189 -14.46 9.12 8.15
C LEU A 189 -15.71 8.27 8.40
N ARG A 190 -16.77 8.85 8.98
CA ARG A 190 -18.03 8.15 9.22
C ARG A 190 -18.66 7.69 7.91
N ARG A 191 -18.69 8.54 6.88
CA ARG A 191 -19.18 8.19 5.55
C ARG A 191 -18.42 7.02 4.95
N THR A 192 -17.09 7.03 5.06
CA THR A 192 -16.22 5.94 4.60
C THR A 192 -16.55 4.63 5.33
N ILE A 193 -16.65 4.67 6.67
CA ILE A 193 -16.96 3.48 7.49
C ILE A 193 -18.33 2.93 7.09
N SER A 194 -19.38 3.77 6.99
CA SER A 194 -20.70 3.31 6.59
C SER A 194 -20.70 2.67 5.19
N ALA A 195 -19.95 3.23 4.23
CA ALA A 195 -19.83 2.65 2.89
C ALA A 195 -19.13 1.27 2.91
N THR A 196 -18.13 1.08 3.77
CA THR A 196 -17.46 -0.23 3.92
C THR A 196 -18.34 -1.25 4.64
N GLU A 197 -19.10 -0.83 5.65
CA GLU A 197 -20.05 -1.70 6.37
C GLU A 197 -21.17 -2.21 5.45
N MET A 198 -21.71 -1.36 4.56
CA MET A 198 -22.73 -1.76 3.59
C MET A 198 -22.29 -2.87 2.62
N LEU A 199 -20.99 -3.04 2.45
CA LEU A 199 -20.38 -4.01 1.54
C LEU A 199 -19.61 -5.12 2.27
N ASP A 200 -19.81 -5.26 3.58
CA ASP A 200 -19.14 -6.23 4.45
C ASP A 200 -17.60 -6.20 4.36
N ILE A 201 -17.02 -5.02 4.05
CA ILE A 201 -15.57 -4.86 3.96
C ILE A 201 -14.96 -4.76 5.35
N ASN A 202 -14.05 -5.69 5.69
CA ASN A 202 -13.38 -5.72 6.97
C ASN A 202 -12.34 -4.61 7.11
N ILE A 203 -12.58 -3.61 7.96
CA ILE A 203 -11.59 -2.59 8.30
C ILE A 203 -10.57 -3.18 9.29
N LEU A 204 -9.34 -3.39 8.83
CA LEU A 204 -8.22 -3.89 9.65
C LEU A 204 -7.73 -2.86 10.66
N GLY A 205 -7.84 -1.58 10.34
CA GLY A 205 -7.43 -0.50 11.22
C GLY A 205 -7.37 0.85 10.53
N ILE A 206 -7.09 1.88 11.31
CA ILE A 206 -6.95 3.26 10.85
C ILE A 206 -5.54 3.76 11.17
N ILE A 207 -4.88 4.35 10.17
CA ILE A 207 -3.56 4.99 10.31
C ILE A 207 -3.76 6.50 10.31
N LEU A 208 -3.40 7.16 11.43
CA LEU A 208 -3.41 8.62 11.51
C LEU A 208 -2.10 9.19 10.99
N ASN A 209 -2.17 9.84 9.84
CA ASN A 209 -1.06 10.51 9.18
C ASN A 209 -1.01 12.01 9.54
N GLY A 210 0.14 12.65 9.38
CA GLY A 210 0.28 14.11 9.55
C GLY A 210 0.35 14.59 11.00
N THR A 211 0.61 13.71 11.98
CA THR A 211 0.71 14.05 13.41
C THR A 211 2.03 14.76 13.82
N GLY A 212 2.71 15.39 12.89
CA GLY A 212 4.11 15.77 12.93
C GLY A 212 4.54 16.93 13.86
N GLY A 213 3.73 17.36 14.83
CA GLY A 213 4.11 18.45 15.75
C GLY A 213 4.56 17.97 17.14
N GLU A 214 3.75 17.21 17.82
CA GLU A 214 3.94 16.91 19.24
C GLU A 214 4.90 15.75 19.54
N LYS A 215 4.91 14.72 18.69
CA LYS A 215 5.82 13.56 18.88
C LYS A 215 7.30 13.88 18.67
N LYS A 216 7.64 14.89 17.84
CA LYS A 216 9.05 15.32 17.70
C LYS A 216 9.66 15.75 19.02
N ARG A 217 8.90 16.37 19.91
CA ARG A 217 9.38 16.84 21.23
C ARG A 217 9.61 15.66 22.17
N TYR A 218 8.67 14.72 22.24
CA TYR A 218 8.76 13.53 23.11
C TYR A 218 9.93 12.60 22.71
N TYR A 219 10.11 12.30 21.43
CA TYR A 219 11.24 11.49 20.96
C TYR A 219 12.59 12.18 21.15
N LYS A 220 12.67 13.49 20.92
CA LYS A 220 13.89 14.27 21.16
C LYS A 220 14.29 14.26 22.64
N ASP A 221 13.32 14.40 23.54
CA ASP A 221 13.55 14.39 24.98
C ASP A 221 13.94 12.99 25.50
N TYR A 222 13.36 11.92 24.93
CA TYR A 222 13.70 10.54 25.28
C TYR A 222 15.13 10.20 24.87
N TYR A 223 15.55 10.54 23.64
CA TYR A 223 16.91 10.29 23.18
C TYR A 223 17.96 11.16 23.85
N ASN A 224 17.67 12.42 24.13
CA ASN A 224 18.60 13.27 24.85
C ASN A 224 18.84 12.79 26.30
N LYS A 225 17.84 12.16 26.92
CA LYS A 225 18.01 11.55 28.26
C LYS A 225 18.81 10.25 28.23
N SER A 226 18.68 9.42 27.18
CA SER A 226 19.40 8.15 27.08
C SER A 226 20.88 8.29 26.69
N TYR A 227 21.30 9.41 26.08
CA TYR A 227 22.70 9.67 25.74
C TYR A 227 23.47 10.42 26.83
N ASN A 228 22.83 10.90 27.88
CA ASN A 228 23.47 11.60 29.01
C ASN A 228 23.75 10.67 30.20
N TYR A 229 23.63 9.35 30.04
CA TYR A 229 24.10 8.35 30.99
C TYR A 229 25.40 7.69 30.49
N LYS A 230 26.43 8.49 30.34
CA LYS A 230 27.82 8.03 30.29
C LYS A 230 28.68 8.96 31.13
#